data_20541eeefebd4b3fcc55a8599794b16e
#
_entry.id   20541eeefebd4b3fcc55a8599794b16e
#
_cell.length_a   1.000
_cell.length_b   1.000
_cell.length_c   1.000
_cell.angle_alpha   90.00
_cell.angle_beta   90.00
_cell.angle_gamma   90.00
#
_symmetry.space_group_name_H-M   'P 1'
#
loop_
_entity.id
_entity.type
_entity.pdbx_description
1 polymer ?
#
loop_
_entity_poly.entity_id
_entity_poly.type
_entity_poly.pdbx_seq_one_letter_code
_entity_poly.pdbx_strand_id
1 'polypeptide(L)'
;RWPGGKRKPRTTRAAASIRRRGTVPTPLDRPLTEAREAIVYNNFYEFGSHKEIWRAAQRLETRPWTVTIDGLVAAPRTVDIDTLVRLFPLEERLYRFRCVEAWAMAVPWTGFPLADLVRWAEPLGGAKYIVFDSFHDPRVAPGFRQTWYPWPYQDGLTIAEAMNELSLMVTGIYGRPLPPQMGAPL
;
A
#
# COMPACT_ATOMS: atom_id res chain seq x y z
N ARG A 1 4.29 -2.73 -19.77
CA ARG A 1 4.97 -1.48 -19.40
C ARG A 1 3.92 -0.53 -18.80
N TRP A 2 4.21 0.07 -17.65
CA TRP A 2 3.39 1.12 -17.08
C TRP A 2 3.50 2.37 -17.97
N PRO A 3 2.42 3.16 -18.20
CA PRO A 3 2.52 4.40 -18.96
C PRO A 3 3.49 5.36 -18.26
N GLY A 4 4.55 5.78 -18.95
CA GLY A 4 5.50 6.80 -18.49
C GLY A 4 6.93 6.34 -18.17
N GLY A 5 7.23 5.05 -18.11
CA GLY A 5 8.56 4.56 -17.72
C GLY A 5 9.50 4.27 -18.88
N LYS A 6 10.37 5.20 -19.27
CA LYS A 6 11.55 4.94 -20.15
C LYS A 6 12.83 4.60 -19.37
N ARG A 7 12.76 4.08 -18.15
CA ARG A 7 13.93 3.53 -17.45
C ARG A 7 13.79 2.02 -17.33
N LYS A 8 14.72 1.28 -17.94
CA LYS A 8 14.87 -0.15 -17.65
C LYS A 8 15.10 -0.27 -16.14
N PRO A 9 14.35 -1.09 -15.42
CA PRO A 9 14.68 -1.38 -14.03
C PRO A 9 16.08 -2.01 -14.03
N ARG A 10 17.02 -1.42 -13.28
CA ARG A 10 18.25 -2.13 -12.92
C ARG A 10 17.81 -3.38 -12.18
N THR A 11 18.02 -4.52 -12.80
CA THR A 11 17.86 -5.83 -12.17
C THR A 11 18.89 -5.93 -11.05
N THR A 12 18.57 -5.43 -9.89
CA THR A 12 19.28 -5.78 -8.66
C THR A 12 18.85 -7.21 -8.30
N ARG A 13 19.85 -8.07 -8.24
CA ARG A 13 19.83 -9.46 -7.78
C ARG A 13 19.24 -9.56 -6.36
N ALA A 14 17.93 -9.65 -6.24
CA ALA A 14 17.24 -10.01 -5.01
C ALA A 14 15.89 -10.66 -5.35
N ALA A 15 15.88 -11.63 -6.25
CA ALA A 15 14.83 -12.63 -6.29
C ALA A 15 15.13 -13.70 -5.21
N ALA A 16 15.32 -13.27 -3.97
CA ALA A 16 15.20 -14.19 -2.83
C ALA A 16 13.73 -14.63 -2.82
N SER A 17 13.51 -15.92 -2.79
CA SER A 17 12.22 -16.60 -2.88
C SER A 17 11.17 -15.92 -1.99
N ILE A 18 10.34 -15.08 -2.58
CA ILE A 18 9.12 -14.56 -1.94
C ILE A 18 8.27 -15.80 -1.65
N ARG A 19 8.09 -16.12 -0.39
CA ARG A 19 7.14 -17.16 0.03
C ARG A 19 5.76 -16.70 -0.39
N ARG A 20 5.11 -17.42 -1.29
CA ARG A 20 3.74 -17.12 -1.72
C ARG A 20 2.77 -18.04 -0.98
N ARG A 21 1.79 -17.47 -0.29
CA ARG A 21 0.53 -18.16 -0.07
C ARG A 21 -0.20 -18.17 -1.41
N GLY A 22 -0.94 -19.24 -1.69
CA GLY A 22 -1.67 -19.35 -2.96
C GLY A 22 -2.66 -18.19 -3.15
N THR A 23 -3.15 -18.03 -4.38
CA THR A 23 -4.25 -17.12 -4.68
C THR A 23 -5.48 -17.53 -3.86
N VAL A 24 -6.07 -16.57 -3.13
CA VAL A 24 -7.37 -16.78 -2.49
C VAL A 24 -8.43 -16.51 -3.55
N PRO A 25 -9.14 -17.55 -4.07
CA PRO A 25 -10.14 -17.36 -5.09
C PRO A 25 -11.34 -16.64 -4.46
N THR A 26 -11.52 -15.38 -4.80
CA THR A 26 -12.77 -14.69 -4.52
C THR A 26 -13.54 -14.64 -5.84
N PRO A 27 -14.66 -15.36 -5.99
CA PRO A 27 -15.47 -15.26 -7.18
C PRO A 27 -15.99 -13.84 -7.31
N LEU A 28 -15.69 -13.21 -8.42
CA LEU A 28 -16.24 -11.90 -8.77
C LEU A 28 -17.41 -12.09 -9.72
N ASP A 29 -18.43 -11.26 -9.55
CA ASP A 29 -19.60 -11.16 -10.41
C ASP A 29 -19.37 -10.25 -11.64
N ARG A 30 -18.11 -9.87 -11.91
CA ARG A 30 -17.71 -8.94 -12.97
C ARG A 30 -16.30 -9.24 -13.46
N PRO A 31 -15.96 -8.86 -14.70
CA PRO A 31 -14.59 -8.96 -15.19
C PRO A 31 -13.63 -8.05 -14.43
N LEU A 32 -12.34 -8.40 -14.47
CA LEU A 32 -11.28 -7.54 -13.96
C LEU A 32 -11.28 -6.19 -14.67
N THR A 33 -11.05 -5.14 -13.91
CA THR A 33 -10.72 -3.83 -14.48
C THR A 33 -9.38 -3.92 -15.20
N GLU A 34 -9.27 -3.35 -16.39
CA GLU A 34 -8.01 -3.32 -17.11
C GLU A 34 -6.95 -2.55 -16.33
N ALA A 35 -5.73 -3.11 -16.28
CA ALA A 35 -4.64 -2.52 -15.50
C ALA A 35 -4.37 -1.05 -15.86
N ARG A 36 -4.46 -0.69 -17.14
CA ARG A 36 -4.25 0.69 -17.61
C ARG A 36 -5.26 1.67 -17.00
N GLU A 37 -6.51 1.25 -16.79
CA GLU A 37 -7.55 2.09 -16.19
C GLU A 37 -7.30 2.26 -14.68
N ALA A 38 -6.99 1.17 -14.00
CA ALA A 38 -6.74 1.18 -12.57
C ALA A 38 -5.53 2.05 -12.18
N ILE A 39 -4.46 2.03 -12.97
CA ILE A 39 -3.20 2.71 -12.63
C ILE A 39 -3.14 4.18 -13.02
N VAL A 40 -4.08 4.70 -13.81
CA VAL A 40 -4.10 6.11 -14.22
C VAL A 40 -5.24 6.92 -13.60
N TYR A 41 -6.11 6.27 -12.85
CA TYR A 41 -7.23 6.90 -12.14
C TYR A 41 -7.05 6.69 -10.64
N ASN A 42 -6.51 7.69 -9.94
CA ASN A 42 -6.03 7.52 -8.57
C ASN A 42 -6.43 8.68 -7.66
N ASN A 43 -6.59 8.36 -6.38
CA ASN A 43 -6.68 9.32 -5.30
C ASN A 43 -5.32 9.30 -4.57
N PHE A 44 -4.59 10.39 -4.59
CA PHE A 44 -3.35 10.55 -3.83
C PHE A 44 -3.16 12.04 -3.59
N TYR A 45 -3.86 12.53 -2.58
CA TYR A 45 -4.01 13.96 -2.32
C TYR A 45 -2.70 14.67 -2.04
N GLU A 46 -1.69 13.97 -1.56
CA GLU A 46 -0.33 14.47 -1.42
C GLU A 46 0.25 14.96 -2.75
N PHE A 47 -0.19 14.40 -3.87
CA PHE A 47 0.23 14.81 -5.22
C PHE A 47 -0.78 15.68 -5.94
N GLY A 48 -2.01 15.77 -5.48
CA GLY A 48 -3.05 16.61 -6.06
C GLY A 48 -4.46 16.09 -5.85
N SER A 49 -5.45 16.97 -6.01
CA SER A 49 -6.88 16.67 -5.79
C SER A 49 -7.61 16.11 -7.02
N HIS A 50 -6.91 15.97 -8.15
CA HIS A 50 -7.49 15.39 -9.38
C HIS A 50 -7.07 13.93 -9.57
N LYS A 51 -7.75 13.20 -10.45
CA LYS A 51 -7.51 11.75 -10.65
C LYS A 51 -6.29 11.41 -11.50
N GLU A 52 -5.68 12.37 -12.17
CA GLU A 52 -4.50 12.16 -13.04
C GLU A 52 -3.16 12.40 -12.32
N ILE A 53 -3.12 12.19 -11.00
CA ILE A 53 -1.92 12.41 -10.17
C ILE A 53 -0.78 11.44 -10.49
N TRP A 54 -1.06 10.37 -11.20
CA TRP A 54 -0.09 9.31 -11.47
C TRP A 54 1.24 9.81 -12.06
N ARG A 55 1.20 10.90 -12.87
CA ARG A 55 2.42 11.51 -13.44
C ARG A 55 3.26 12.19 -12.38
N ALA A 56 2.62 12.95 -11.51
CA ALA A 56 3.30 13.66 -10.42
C ALA A 56 3.88 12.67 -9.40
N ALA A 57 3.16 11.61 -9.09
CA ALA A 57 3.56 10.58 -8.15
C ALA A 57 4.84 9.81 -8.56
N GLN A 58 5.23 9.82 -9.85
CA GLN A 58 6.49 9.20 -10.30
C GLN A 58 7.75 9.83 -9.68
N ARG A 59 7.63 10.97 -9.00
CA ARG A 59 8.72 11.60 -8.25
C ARG A 59 9.00 10.92 -6.92
N LEU A 60 8.06 10.12 -6.41
CA LEU A 60 8.22 9.42 -5.15
C LEU A 60 9.28 8.32 -5.28
N GLU A 61 10.36 8.46 -4.54
CA GLU A 61 11.34 7.42 -4.39
C GLU A 61 10.83 6.39 -3.38
N THR A 62 10.62 5.17 -3.87
CA THR A 62 10.05 4.08 -3.07
C THR A 62 11.12 3.17 -2.47
N ARG A 63 12.40 3.45 -2.74
CA ARG A 63 13.58 2.76 -2.15
C ARG A 63 14.80 3.69 -2.13
N PRO A 64 15.53 3.75 -0.99
CA PRO A 64 15.23 3.04 0.27
C PRO A 64 13.95 3.55 0.94
N TRP A 65 13.25 2.67 1.67
CA TRP A 65 12.05 3.03 2.44
C TRP A 65 12.02 2.25 3.75
N THR A 66 11.62 2.90 4.83
CA THR A 66 11.46 2.27 6.13
C THR A 66 10.04 2.45 6.66
N VAL A 67 9.58 1.47 7.41
CA VAL A 67 8.32 1.50 8.15
C VAL A 67 8.64 1.51 9.63
N THR A 68 8.12 2.50 10.35
CA THR A 68 8.23 2.58 11.80
C THR A 68 6.94 2.08 12.44
N ILE A 69 7.08 1.24 13.44
CA ILE A 69 6.00 0.69 14.24
C ILE A 69 6.29 1.08 15.69
N ASP A 70 5.42 1.87 16.28
CA ASP A 70 5.59 2.42 17.63
C ASP A 70 4.26 2.55 18.38
N GLY A 71 4.24 3.34 19.45
CA GLY A 71 3.09 3.51 20.32
C GLY A 71 2.93 2.35 21.32
N LEU A 72 1.72 1.82 21.48
CA LEU A 72 1.41 0.76 22.44
C LEU A 72 1.78 -0.63 21.90
N VAL A 73 3.08 -0.85 21.69
CA VAL A 73 3.69 -2.11 21.27
C VAL A 73 4.72 -2.58 22.28
N ALA A 74 5.04 -3.88 22.30
CA ALA A 74 6.03 -4.44 23.22
C ALA A 74 7.43 -3.83 23.02
N ALA A 75 7.81 -3.58 21.74
CA ALA A 75 9.06 -2.92 21.38
C ALA A 75 8.87 -2.12 20.07
N PRO A 76 9.13 -0.80 20.09
CA PRO A 76 9.17 0.00 18.87
C PRO A 76 10.21 -0.53 17.89
N ARG A 77 9.89 -0.48 16.59
CA ARG A 77 10.73 -1.02 15.51
C ARG A 77 10.71 -0.11 14.30
N THR A 78 11.86 0.04 13.65
CA THR A 78 11.95 0.59 12.30
C THR A 78 12.55 -0.46 11.41
N VAL A 79 11.87 -0.81 10.34
CA VAL A 79 12.23 -1.90 9.45
C VAL A 79 12.28 -1.43 8.01
N ASP A 80 13.30 -1.86 7.28
CA ASP A 80 13.41 -1.66 5.85
C ASP A 80 12.31 -2.43 5.10
N ILE A 81 11.73 -1.81 4.06
CA ILE A 81 10.59 -2.37 3.34
C ILE A 81 10.91 -3.73 2.70
N ASP A 82 12.10 -3.93 2.17
CA ASP A 82 12.47 -5.20 1.54
C ASP A 82 12.62 -6.31 2.59
N THR A 83 13.02 -5.95 3.79
CA THR A 83 13.05 -6.85 4.96
C THR A 83 11.62 -7.15 5.41
N LEU A 84 10.77 -6.16 5.58
CA LEU A 84 9.38 -6.33 6.00
C LEU A 84 8.61 -7.27 5.06
N VAL A 85 8.71 -7.06 3.75
CA VAL A 85 8.04 -7.90 2.75
C VAL A 85 8.52 -9.36 2.77
N ARG A 86 9.77 -9.61 3.19
CA ARG A 86 10.29 -10.98 3.34
C ARG A 86 9.82 -11.71 4.59
N LEU A 87 9.36 -10.98 5.61
CA LEU A 87 8.88 -11.59 6.86
C LEU A 87 7.58 -12.36 6.67
N PHE A 88 6.75 -11.93 5.74
CA PHE A 88 5.40 -12.47 5.57
C PHE A 88 5.23 -13.14 4.21
N PRO A 89 4.54 -14.29 4.14
CA PRO A 89 4.20 -14.92 2.87
C PRO A 89 3.18 -14.06 2.12
N LEU A 90 3.51 -13.70 0.88
CA LEU A 90 2.62 -12.93 0.02
C LEU A 90 1.52 -13.81 -0.55
N GLU A 91 0.33 -13.23 -0.71
CA GLU A 91 -0.81 -13.82 -1.38
C GLU A 91 -1.42 -12.85 -2.38
N GLU A 92 -2.13 -13.34 -3.37
CA GLU A 92 -2.92 -12.52 -4.28
C GLU A 92 -4.38 -12.61 -3.90
N ARG A 93 -5.03 -11.44 -3.80
CA ARG A 93 -6.46 -11.31 -3.51
C ARG A 93 -7.16 -10.50 -4.57
N LEU A 94 -8.27 -11.00 -5.02
CA LEU A 94 -9.12 -10.33 -5.97
C LEU A 94 -10.25 -9.61 -5.22
N TYR A 95 -10.15 -8.29 -5.14
CA TYR A 95 -11.16 -7.49 -4.47
C TYR A 95 -12.02 -6.71 -5.46
N ARG A 96 -13.31 -6.69 -5.17
CA ARG A 96 -14.23 -5.69 -5.70
C ARG A 96 -14.09 -4.41 -4.87
N PHE A 97 -13.03 -3.66 -5.18
CA PHE A 97 -12.67 -2.45 -4.46
C PHE A 97 -13.67 -1.33 -4.75
N ARG A 98 -14.14 -0.68 -3.71
CA ARG A 98 -15.05 0.47 -3.80
C ARG A 98 -14.48 1.66 -3.05
N CYS A 99 -14.42 2.79 -3.71
CA CYS A 99 -14.01 4.05 -3.10
C CYS A 99 -15.20 4.81 -2.54
N VAL A 100 -14.99 5.57 -1.47
CA VAL A 100 -15.97 6.52 -0.94
C VAL A 100 -16.39 7.58 -1.98
N GLU A 101 -15.54 7.87 -2.96
CA GLU A 101 -15.80 8.76 -4.08
C GLU A 101 -16.67 8.15 -5.19
N ALA A 102 -17.42 7.08 -4.89
CA ALA A 102 -18.44 6.45 -5.73
C ALA A 102 -17.93 5.74 -6.99
N TRP A 103 -16.66 5.42 -7.10
CA TRP A 103 -16.13 4.56 -8.17
C TRP A 103 -15.71 3.19 -7.62
N ALA A 104 -15.66 2.19 -8.49
CA ALA A 104 -15.31 0.83 -8.12
C ALA A 104 -14.43 0.17 -9.19
N MET A 105 -13.54 -0.69 -8.74
CA MET A 105 -12.66 -1.49 -9.60
C MET A 105 -12.61 -2.94 -9.08
N ALA A 106 -12.42 -3.89 -9.99
CA ALA A 106 -12.11 -5.27 -9.65
C ALA A 106 -10.64 -5.50 -9.97
N VAL A 107 -9.80 -5.57 -8.95
CA VAL A 107 -8.34 -5.60 -9.12
C VAL A 107 -7.69 -6.72 -8.30
N PRO A 108 -6.67 -7.41 -8.88
CA PRO A 108 -5.87 -8.38 -8.16
C PRO A 108 -4.76 -7.67 -7.38
N TRP A 109 -4.86 -7.67 -6.05
CA TRP A 109 -3.88 -7.13 -5.15
C TRP A 109 -2.92 -8.21 -4.67
N THR A 110 -1.64 -7.90 -4.60
CA THR A 110 -0.62 -8.75 -3.96
C THR A 110 -0.20 -8.13 -2.64
N GLY A 111 -0.14 -8.93 -1.59
CA GLY A 111 0.23 -8.44 -0.27
C GLY A 111 0.25 -9.54 0.78
N PHE A 112 0.18 -9.17 2.04
CA PHE A 112 0.07 -10.09 3.16
C PHE A 112 -1.02 -9.62 4.14
N PRO A 113 -1.63 -10.53 4.93
CA PRO A 113 -2.67 -10.15 5.89
C PRO A 113 -2.17 -9.10 6.87
N LEU A 114 -2.93 -8.01 7.06
CA LEU A 114 -2.61 -7.00 8.07
C LEU A 114 -2.52 -7.62 9.47
N ALA A 115 -3.33 -8.63 9.74
CA ALA A 115 -3.29 -9.38 10.99
C ALA A 115 -1.91 -9.99 11.30
N ASP A 116 -1.13 -10.37 10.28
CA ASP A 116 0.20 -10.93 10.49
C ASP A 116 1.19 -9.82 10.94
N LEU A 117 1.07 -8.62 10.38
CA LEU A 117 1.83 -7.46 10.84
C LEU A 117 1.47 -7.07 12.27
N VAL A 118 0.17 -7.06 12.59
CA VAL A 118 -0.31 -6.73 13.94
C VAL A 118 0.23 -7.72 14.97
N ARG A 119 0.18 -9.02 14.69
CA ARG A 119 0.74 -10.04 15.59
C ARG A 119 2.25 -9.87 15.78
N TRP A 120 2.96 -9.57 14.70
CA TRP A 120 4.41 -9.33 14.73
C TRP A 120 4.80 -8.06 15.48
N ALA A 121 3.94 -7.03 15.46
CA ALA A 121 4.12 -5.78 16.19
C ALA A 121 3.92 -5.95 17.71
N GLU A 122 3.26 -7.03 18.15
CA GLU A 122 3.02 -7.34 19.57
C GLU A 122 2.33 -6.18 20.32
N PRO A 123 1.10 -5.78 19.91
CA PRO A 123 0.41 -4.68 20.58
C PRO A 123 0.11 -5.02 22.04
N LEU A 124 0.28 -4.03 22.91
CA LEU A 124 -0.05 -4.14 24.33
C LEU A 124 -1.57 -4.20 24.53
N GLY A 125 -2.03 -4.78 25.64
CA GLY A 125 -3.45 -4.98 25.92
C GLY A 125 -4.30 -3.70 25.99
N GLY A 126 -3.66 -2.53 26.14
CA GLY A 126 -4.32 -1.22 26.08
C GLY A 126 -4.51 -0.66 24.66
N ALA A 127 -3.87 -1.24 23.64
CA ALA A 127 -4.00 -0.81 22.26
C ALA A 127 -5.40 -1.14 21.73
N LYS A 128 -6.14 -0.13 21.28
CA LYS A 128 -7.49 -0.28 20.73
C LYS A 128 -7.57 0.01 19.25
N TYR A 129 -6.63 0.81 18.75
CA TYR A 129 -6.58 1.33 17.38
C TYR A 129 -5.19 1.18 16.81
N ILE A 130 -5.13 1.09 15.48
CA ILE A 130 -3.93 1.26 14.70
C ILE A 130 -4.12 2.52 13.87
N VAL A 131 -3.11 3.39 13.87
CA VAL A 131 -3.06 4.58 13.02
C VAL A 131 -1.98 4.37 11.98
N PHE A 132 -2.30 4.67 10.74
CA PHE A 132 -1.37 4.66 9.62
C PHE A 132 -1.08 6.12 9.25
N ASP A 133 0.18 6.48 9.34
CA ASP A 133 0.67 7.77 8.88
C ASP A 133 1.26 7.64 7.48
N SER A 134 0.83 8.49 6.57
CA SER A 134 1.44 8.62 5.26
C SER A 134 2.84 9.27 5.38
N PHE A 135 3.65 9.17 4.32
CA PHE A 135 4.91 9.89 4.26
C PHE A 135 4.68 11.42 4.28
N HIS A 136 5.70 12.18 4.67
CA HIS A 136 5.63 13.64 4.68
C HIS A 136 6.88 14.27 4.05
N ASP A 137 6.85 14.51 2.74
CA ASP A 137 7.90 15.25 2.03
C ASP A 137 7.30 16.28 1.06
N PRO A 138 7.15 17.54 1.48
CA PRO A 138 6.59 18.61 0.63
C PRO A 138 7.46 19.01 -0.56
N ARG A 139 8.71 18.52 -0.63
CA ARG A 139 9.59 18.71 -1.80
C ARG A 139 9.18 17.81 -2.95
N VAL A 140 8.69 16.61 -2.62
CA VAL A 140 8.29 15.57 -3.58
C VAL A 140 6.80 15.70 -3.90
N ALA A 141 5.96 15.91 -2.88
CA ALA A 141 4.51 15.92 -2.98
C ALA A 141 3.95 17.31 -2.67
N PRO A 142 3.54 18.07 -3.70
CA PRO A 142 3.11 19.47 -3.54
C PRO A 142 1.81 19.64 -2.75
N GLY A 143 1.00 18.60 -2.61
CA GLY A 143 -0.25 18.62 -1.84
C GLY A 143 -0.04 18.96 -0.37
N PHE A 144 1.12 18.64 0.20
CA PHE A 144 1.47 19.03 1.58
C PHE A 144 1.52 20.54 1.83
N ARG A 145 1.54 21.36 0.79
CA ARG A 145 1.48 22.82 0.91
C ARG A 145 0.05 23.34 1.07
N GLN A 146 -0.96 22.49 0.90
CA GLN A 146 -2.35 22.86 1.10
C GLN A 146 -2.66 22.89 2.60
N THR A 147 -3.32 23.96 3.05
CA THR A 147 -3.59 24.21 4.48
C THR A 147 -4.96 23.72 4.94
N TRP A 148 -5.79 23.23 4.01
CA TRP A 148 -7.14 22.75 4.32
C TRP A 148 -7.17 21.39 5.00
N TYR A 149 -6.05 20.64 4.96
CA TYR A 149 -5.90 19.34 5.59
C TYR A 149 -4.73 19.34 6.59
N PRO A 150 -4.87 18.71 7.77
CA PRO A 150 -3.82 18.60 8.76
C PRO A 150 -2.85 17.46 8.40
N TRP A 151 -1.92 17.71 7.49
CA TRP A 151 -0.92 16.74 7.05
C TRP A 151 0.02 16.25 8.18
N PRO A 152 0.57 15.03 8.11
CA PRO A 152 0.40 14.02 7.06
C PRO A 152 -0.99 13.40 7.05
N TYR A 153 -1.37 12.76 5.93
CA TYR A 153 -2.60 11.99 5.87
C TYR A 153 -2.55 10.83 6.84
N GLN A 154 -3.63 10.66 7.59
CA GLN A 154 -3.78 9.59 8.58
C GLN A 154 -5.03 8.79 8.28
N ASP A 155 -4.92 7.49 8.49
CA ASP A 155 -6.06 6.58 8.48
C ASP A 155 -6.02 5.68 9.71
N GLY A 156 -7.15 5.16 10.14
CA GLY A 156 -7.23 4.39 11.37
C GLY A 156 -8.17 3.19 11.29
N LEU A 157 -7.76 2.13 11.96
CA LEU A 157 -8.57 0.92 12.15
C LEU A 157 -8.62 0.57 13.62
N THR A 158 -9.74 0.01 14.08
CA THR A 158 -9.75 -0.72 15.33
C THR A 158 -8.89 -1.98 15.22
N ILE A 159 -8.41 -2.51 16.33
CA ILE A 159 -7.69 -3.79 16.32
C ILE A 159 -8.55 -4.91 15.69
N ALA A 160 -9.86 -4.91 15.93
CA ALA A 160 -10.76 -5.90 15.35
C ALA A 160 -10.84 -5.80 13.82
N GLU A 161 -10.88 -4.60 13.25
CA GLU A 161 -10.84 -4.39 11.81
C GLU A 161 -9.48 -4.76 11.21
N ALA A 162 -8.40 -4.41 11.87
CA ALA A 162 -7.05 -4.75 11.42
C ALA A 162 -6.80 -6.28 11.45
N MET A 163 -7.43 -6.98 12.40
CA MET A 163 -7.36 -8.44 12.51
C MET A 163 -8.35 -9.17 11.60
N ASN A 164 -9.23 -8.45 10.90
CA ASN A 164 -10.18 -9.04 9.98
C ASN A 164 -9.47 -9.70 8.79
N GLU A 165 -9.98 -10.83 8.33
CA GLU A 165 -9.40 -11.58 7.22
C GLU A 165 -9.33 -10.79 5.89
N LEU A 166 -10.18 -9.78 5.70
CA LEU A 166 -10.18 -8.93 4.50
C LEU A 166 -9.12 -7.84 4.53
N SER A 167 -8.53 -7.53 5.68
CA SER A 167 -7.50 -6.49 5.79
C SER A 167 -6.17 -6.99 5.23
N LEU A 168 -5.61 -6.24 4.29
CA LEU A 168 -4.41 -6.61 3.54
C LEU A 168 -3.41 -5.46 3.49
N MET A 169 -2.16 -5.73 3.83
CA MET A 169 -1.04 -4.85 3.52
C MET A 169 -0.60 -5.11 2.09
N VAL A 170 -0.77 -4.12 1.23
CA VAL A 170 -0.60 -4.28 -0.22
C VAL A 170 0.80 -3.87 -0.65
N THR A 171 1.47 -4.74 -1.42
CA THR A 171 2.82 -4.51 -1.96
C THR A 171 2.86 -4.59 -3.48
N GLY A 172 1.76 -5.04 -4.10
CA GLY A 172 1.69 -5.23 -5.54
C GLY A 172 0.27 -5.25 -6.09
N ILE A 173 0.17 -5.12 -7.39
CA ILE A 173 -1.08 -5.14 -8.15
C ILE A 173 -0.83 -5.74 -9.55
N TYR A 174 -1.75 -6.56 -10.06
CA TYR A 174 -1.60 -7.26 -11.35
C TYR A 174 -0.27 -8.03 -11.47
N GLY A 175 0.16 -8.69 -10.39
CA GLY A 175 1.41 -9.47 -10.35
C GLY A 175 2.70 -8.65 -10.44
N ARG A 176 2.64 -7.33 -10.21
CA ARG A 176 3.78 -6.39 -10.24
C ARG A 176 3.86 -5.61 -8.93
N PRO A 177 5.03 -5.08 -8.55
CA PRO A 177 5.13 -4.14 -7.45
C PRO A 177 4.18 -2.95 -7.64
N LEU A 178 3.69 -2.39 -6.54
CA LEU A 178 2.88 -1.17 -6.58
C LEU A 178 3.62 -0.05 -7.31
N PRO A 179 2.96 0.67 -8.24
CA PRO A 179 3.50 1.92 -8.73
C PRO A 179 3.27 3.04 -7.70
N PRO A 180 4.05 4.13 -7.73
CA PRO A 180 3.97 5.21 -6.74
C PRO A 180 2.56 5.73 -6.51
N GLN A 181 1.77 5.96 -7.56
CA GLN A 181 0.40 6.48 -7.46
C GLN A 181 -0.60 5.52 -6.80
N MET A 182 -0.22 4.28 -6.56
CA MET A 182 -1.04 3.27 -5.88
C MET A 182 -0.56 3.01 -4.44
N GLY A 183 0.29 3.89 -3.90
CA GLY A 183 0.79 3.79 -2.53
C GLY A 183 2.06 2.98 -2.37
N ALA A 184 2.92 2.87 -3.42
CA ALA A 184 4.21 2.21 -3.25
C ALA A 184 5.08 2.89 -2.18
N PRO A 185 5.89 2.09 -1.45
CA PRO A 185 6.15 0.66 -1.64
C PRO A 185 5.19 -0.27 -0.89
N LEU A 186 4.33 0.27 0.02
CA LEU A 186 3.40 -0.46 0.88
C LEU A 186 2.20 0.42 1.19
#